data_ad9550babcf6a6af62c3555e58d44169
#
_entry.id   ad9550babcf6a6af62c3555e58d44169
#
_cell.length_a   1.000
_cell.length_b   1.000
_cell.length_c   1.000
_cell.angle_alpha   90.00
_cell.angle_beta   90.00
_cell.angle_gamma   90.00
#
_symmetry.space_group_name_H-M   'P 1'
#
loop_
_entity.id
_entity.type
_entity.pdbx_description
1 polymer ?
#
loop_
_entity_poly.entity_id
_entity_poly.type
_entity_poly.pdbx_seq_one_letter_code
_entity_poly.pdbx_strand_id
1 'polypeptide(L)'
;MVPPVTPVPAKPEVRPTGVAAKVNGQEIPEVAVYRALRQFPEPHKEMARKEIMAHLIENALIDQYLTALKVTVADKDVDKLIGDLKHELAGAKKDYAKELEAMMLTEAEFRTEVVAQMKWEEFVKKQGSDAALKQLFDSSPDVFDGTMVRARHILMTPGTDEAKQKDAAQTLRGIKQQVETEAAKAVAALPPTADALAKEQAKANKTDELFAAYAKQYSVCPSKKDGGDLNFFPRAGAMVEPFAKAAFALKPFEMTDVVATEFGYHLILVTARKQGAQKKFDEVKEDVRMLYSMRLREAVIAQMKPKAQITITPVAPK
;
A
#
# COMPACT_ATOMS: atom_id res chain seq x y z
N MET A 1 -38.33 -30.77 -5.09
CA MET A 1 -37.82 -30.30 -6.40
C MET A 1 -37.97 -28.78 -6.42
N VAL A 2 -36.90 -28.04 -6.21
CA VAL A 2 -36.87 -26.56 -6.26
C VAL A 2 -36.78 -26.21 -7.76
N PRO A 3 -37.63 -25.34 -8.31
CA PRO A 3 -37.53 -24.95 -9.72
C PRO A 3 -36.24 -24.21 -9.97
N PRO A 4 -35.59 -24.36 -11.15
CA PRO A 4 -34.37 -23.65 -11.47
C PRO A 4 -34.67 -22.14 -11.52
N VAL A 5 -33.95 -21.38 -10.72
CA VAL A 5 -33.96 -19.91 -10.77
C VAL A 5 -33.29 -19.51 -12.09
N THR A 6 -34.10 -19.14 -13.07
CA THR A 6 -33.63 -18.52 -14.30
C THR A 6 -32.93 -17.20 -13.91
N PRO A 7 -31.66 -16.97 -14.27
CA PRO A 7 -31.03 -15.69 -14.02
C PRO A 7 -31.82 -14.60 -14.76
N VAL A 8 -32.35 -13.66 -14.00
CA VAL A 8 -32.96 -12.44 -14.58
C VAL A 8 -31.82 -11.74 -15.36
N PRO A 9 -32.03 -11.44 -16.66
CA PRO A 9 -31.01 -10.73 -17.42
C PRO A 9 -30.73 -9.40 -16.73
N ALA A 10 -29.47 -9.19 -16.34
CA ALA A 10 -29.04 -7.95 -15.73
C ALA A 10 -29.41 -6.80 -16.69
N LYS A 11 -30.13 -5.80 -16.16
CA LYS A 11 -30.45 -4.58 -16.90
C LYS A 11 -29.16 -4.03 -17.50
N PRO A 12 -29.12 -3.63 -18.77
CA PRO A 12 -27.89 -3.08 -19.34
C PRO A 12 -27.44 -1.90 -18.47
N GLU A 13 -26.22 -1.99 -17.96
CA GLU A 13 -25.64 -0.96 -17.12
C GLU A 13 -25.44 0.30 -17.97
N VAL A 14 -26.08 1.39 -17.56
CA VAL A 14 -25.93 2.68 -18.24
C VAL A 14 -24.57 3.27 -17.85
N ARG A 15 -23.76 3.60 -18.86
CA ARG A 15 -22.49 4.27 -18.66
C ARG A 15 -22.71 5.62 -17.98
N PRO A 16 -22.15 5.85 -16.78
CA PRO A 16 -22.28 7.15 -16.12
C PRO A 16 -21.64 8.27 -16.92
N THR A 17 -22.30 9.43 -16.88
CA THR A 17 -21.78 10.69 -17.46
C THR A 17 -21.42 11.66 -16.34
N GLY A 18 -20.62 12.68 -16.67
CA GLY A 18 -20.22 13.72 -15.74
C GLY A 18 -18.77 13.63 -15.29
N VAL A 19 -18.40 14.54 -14.40
CA VAL A 19 -17.05 14.75 -13.90
C VAL A 19 -17.01 14.41 -12.42
N ALA A 20 -16.17 13.45 -12.03
CA ALA A 20 -15.98 13.06 -10.65
C ALA A 20 -15.02 13.99 -9.89
N ALA A 21 -13.98 14.49 -10.58
CA ALA A 21 -13.03 15.45 -10.04
C ALA A 21 -12.34 16.24 -11.17
N LYS A 22 -11.69 17.37 -10.78
CA LYS A 22 -10.75 18.11 -11.64
C LYS A 22 -9.42 18.26 -10.93
N VAL A 23 -8.33 18.03 -11.67
CA VAL A 23 -6.94 18.15 -11.18
C VAL A 23 -6.20 19.13 -12.08
N ASN A 24 -5.90 20.34 -11.60
CA ASN A 24 -5.31 21.42 -12.39
C ASN A 24 -6.07 21.67 -13.71
N GLY A 25 -7.41 21.58 -13.66
CA GLY A 25 -8.28 21.75 -14.82
C GLY A 25 -8.53 20.46 -15.65
N GLN A 26 -7.74 19.42 -15.51
CA GLN A 26 -7.98 18.13 -16.16
C GLN A 26 -9.14 17.39 -15.48
N GLU A 27 -10.10 16.95 -16.26
CA GLU A 27 -11.29 16.24 -15.76
C GLU A 27 -11.01 14.74 -15.56
N ILE A 28 -11.50 14.23 -14.43
CA ILE A 28 -11.61 12.80 -14.15
C ILE A 28 -13.09 12.43 -14.34
N PRO A 29 -13.44 11.62 -15.35
CA PRO A 29 -14.83 11.31 -15.64
C PRO A 29 -15.41 10.33 -14.60
N GLU A 30 -16.72 10.50 -14.30
CA GLU A 30 -17.43 9.65 -13.33
C GLU A 30 -17.41 8.16 -13.76
N VAL A 31 -17.39 7.87 -15.07
CA VAL A 31 -17.30 6.50 -15.58
C VAL A 31 -16.02 5.79 -15.13
N ALA A 32 -14.90 6.49 -14.97
CA ALA A 32 -13.64 5.88 -14.50
C ALA A 32 -13.78 5.40 -13.04
N VAL A 33 -14.44 6.20 -12.19
CA VAL A 33 -14.74 5.83 -10.80
C VAL A 33 -15.73 4.67 -10.75
N TYR A 34 -16.81 4.76 -11.52
CA TYR A 34 -17.84 3.73 -11.57
C TYR A 34 -17.27 2.37 -12.03
N ARG A 35 -16.45 2.36 -13.08
CA ARG A 35 -15.77 1.18 -13.60
C ARG A 35 -14.95 0.47 -12.51
N ALA A 36 -14.14 1.21 -11.76
CA ALA A 36 -13.35 0.67 -10.67
C ALA A 36 -14.20 0.17 -9.49
N LEU A 37 -15.34 0.83 -9.22
CA LEU A 37 -16.26 0.43 -8.14
C LEU A 37 -17.02 -0.87 -8.41
N ARG A 38 -17.17 -1.29 -9.66
CA ARG A 38 -17.94 -2.51 -10.02
C ARG A 38 -17.44 -3.78 -9.34
N GLN A 39 -16.15 -3.85 -9.04
CA GLN A 39 -15.53 -5.00 -8.37
C GLN A 39 -15.76 -5.06 -6.86
N PHE A 40 -16.34 -4.02 -6.25
CA PHE A 40 -16.57 -3.95 -4.82
C PHE A 40 -18.04 -4.24 -4.47
N PRO A 41 -18.32 -5.02 -3.40
CA PRO A 41 -19.68 -5.21 -2.91
C PRO A 41 -20.22 -3.91 -2.28
N GLU A 42 -21.56 -3.74 -2.30
CA GLU A 42 -22.24 -2.51 -1.85
C GLU A 42 -21.77 -1.96 -0.49
N PRO A 43 -21.59 -2.76 0.58
CA PRO A 43 -21.17 -2.21 1.87
C PRO A 43 -19.80 -1.51 1.85
N HIS A 44 -18.94 -1.83 0.87
CA HIS A 44 -17.58 -1.31 0.77
C HIS A 44 -17.40 -0.21 -0.28
N LYS A 45 -18.42 0.05 -1.11
CA LYS A 45 -18.32 1.00 -2.22
C LYS A 45 -18.03 2.44 -1.78
N GLU A 46 -18.55 2.89 -0.66
CA GLU A 46 -18.29 4.24 -0.16
C GLU A 46 -16.81 4.43 0.22
N MET A 47 -16.23 3.46 0.93
CA MET A 47 -14.81 3.48 1.28
C MET A 47 -13.94 3.34 0.02
N ALA A 48 -14.24 2.35 -0.82
CA ALA A 48 -13.52 2.11 -2.06
C ALA A 48 -13.54 3.32 -3.00
N ARG A 49 -14.66 4.09 -3.04
CA ARG A 49 -14.75 5.31 -3.85
C ARG A 49 -13.70 6.33 -3.47
N LYS A 50 -13.41 6.51 -2.18
CA LYS A 50 -12.39 7.46 -1.69
C LYS A 50 -11.00 7.05 -2.17
N GLU A 51 -10.67 5.77 -2.06
CA GLU A 51 -9.39 5.20 -2.48
C GLU A 51 -9.23 5.25 -4.01
N ILE A 52 -10.26 4.87 -4.75
CA ILE A 52 -10.28 4.95 -6.21
C ILE A 52 -10.11 6.40 -6.67
N MET A 53 -10.80 7.35 -6.04
CA MET A 53 -10.67 8.77 -6.37
C MET A 53 -9.25 9.27 -6.11
N ALA A 54 -8.66 8.92 -4.97
CA ALA A 54 -7.27 9.27 -4.67
C ALA A 54 -6.32 8.72 -5.74
N HIS A 55 -6.48 7.46 -6.12
CA HIS A 55 -5.66 6.82 -7.16
C HIS A 55 -5.81 7.50 -8.54
N LEU A 56 -7.04 7.85 -8.95
CA LEU A 56 -7.28 8.53 -10.23
C LEU A 56 -6.69 9.95 -10.23
N ILE A 57 -6.78 10.66 -9.10
CA ILE A 57 -6.14 11.98 -8.93
C ILE A 57 -4.62 11.85 -9.06
N GLU A 58 -4.03 10.85 -8.44
CA GLU A 58 -2.59 10.58 -8.52
C GLU A 58 -2.14 10.22 -9.94
N ASN A 59 -2.95 9.44 -10.67
CA ASN A 59 -2.68 9.15 -12.09
C ASN A 59 -2.69 10.41 -12.94
N ALA A 60 -3.65 11.32 -12.71
CA ALA A 60 -3.71 12.60 -13.42
C ALA A 60 -2.47 13.47 -13.12
N LEU A 61 -2.03 13.51 -11.85
CA LEU A 61 -0.81 14.24 -11.46
C LEU A 61 0.45 13.68 -12.14
N ILE A 62 0.55 12.36 -12.23
CA ILE A 62 1.67 11.69 -12.90
C ILE A 62 1.67 11.99 -14.40
N ASP A 63 0.51 11.91 -15.07
CA ASP A 63 0.43 12.22 -16.49
C ASP A 63 0.81 13.68 -16.77
N GLN A 64 0.38 14.63 -15.92
CA GLN A 64 0.76 16.04 -16.00
C GLN A 64 2.27 16.24 -15.78
N TYR A 65 2.85 15.54 -14.81
CA TYR A 65 4.29 15.56 -14.56
C TYR A 65 5.09 15.05 -15.76
N LEU A 66 4.71 13.90 -16.31
CA LEU A 66 5.36 13.32 -17.50
C LEU A 66 5.20 14.22 -18.74
N THR A 67 4.04 14.85 -18.88
CA THR A 67 3.77 15.80 -19.98
C THR A 67 4.65 17.06 -19.84
N ALA A 68 4.81 17.60 -18.63
CA ALA A 68 5.71 18.74 -18.38
C ALA A 68 7.18 18.38 -18.67
N LEU A 69 7.59 17.14 -18.43
CA LEU A 69 8.92 16.62 -18.78
C LEU A 69 9.05 16.24 -20.26
N LYS A 70 8.00 16.40 -21.07
CA LYS A 70 7.96 16.02 -22.49
C LYS A 70 8.30 14.54 -22.72
N VAL A 71 7.85 13.67 -21.80
CA VAL A 71 7.97 12.23 -22.02
C VAL A 71 6.95 11.82 -23.05
N THR A 72 7.43 11.24 -24.16
CA THR A 72 6.61 10.81 -25.30
C THR A 72 6.85 9.34 -25.60
N VAL A 73 5.85 8.71 -26.16
CA VAL A 73 5.93 7.37 -26.75
C VAL A 73 5.56 7.46 -28.24
N ALA A 74 6.16 6.63 -29.06
CA ALA A 74 5.87 6.67 -30.50
C ALA A 74 4.53 6.00 -30.79
N ASP A 75 3.71 6.61 -31.63
CA ASP A 75 2.39 6.06 -32.01
C ASP A 75 2.48 4.62 -32.52
N LYS A 76 3.51 4.30 -33.31
CA LYS A 76 3.75 2.94 -33.79
C LYS A 76 3.89 1.88 -32.69
N ASP A 77 4.46 2.26 -31.52
CA ASP A 77 4.67 1.35 -30.41
C ASP A 77 3.35 1.15 -29.66
N VAL A 78 2.52 2.20 -29.54
CA VAL A 78 1.16 2.12 -29.03
C VAL A 78 0.28 1.26 -29.93
N ASP A 79 0.34 1.47 -31.24
CA ASP A 79 -0.43 0.70 -32.23
C ASP A 79 -0.03 -0.78 -32.21
N LYS A 80 1.28 -1.06 -32.05
CA LYS A 80 1.78 -2.42 -31.90
C LYS A 80 1.20 -3.09 -30.66
N LEU A 81 1.28 -2.44 -29.50
CA LEU A 81 0.78 -3.01 -28.24
C LEU A 81 -0.73 -3.31 -28.30
N ILE A 82 -1.52 -2.38 -28.85
CA ILE A 82 -2.95 -2.58 -29.05
C ILE A 82 -3.21 -3.70 -30.09
N GLY A 83 -2.41 -3.78 -31.12
CA GLY A 83 -2.48 -4.84 -32.14
C GLY A 83 -2.17 -6.22 -31.56
N ASP A 84 -1.13 -6.33 -30.76
CA ASP A 84 -0.74 -7.57 -30.06
C ASP A 84 -1.88 -8.03 -29.11
N LEU A 85 -2.49 -7.11 -28.35
CA LEU A 85 -3.66 -7.41 -27.51
C LEU A 85 -4.87 -7.89 -28.32
N LYS A 86 -5.19 -7.22 -29.44
CA LYS A 86 -6.27 -7.66 -30.36
C LYS A 86 -6.02 -9.09 -30.87
N HIS A 87 -4.78 -9.40 -31.16
CA HIS A 87 -4.37 -10.74 -31.65
C HIS A 87 -4.51 -11.81 -30.55
N GLU A 88 -4.10 -11.49 -29.33
CA GLU A 88 -4.22 -12.36 -28.15
C GLU A 88 -5.69 -12.67 -27.85
N LEU A 89 -6.54 -11.64 -27.80
CA LEU A 89 -7.98 -11.79 -27.59
C LEU A 89 -8.64 -12.65 -28.68
N ALA A 90 -8.29 -12.43 -29.93
CA ALA A 90 -8.79 -13.24 -31.04
C ALA A 90 -8.37 -14.71 -30.92
N GLY A 91 -7.11 -14.97 -30.50
CA GLY A 91 -6.64 -16.33 -30.18
C GLY A 91 -7.42 -17.00 -29.05
N ALA A 92 -7.84 -16.21 -28.07
CA ALA A 92 -8.72 -16.65 -26.98
C ALA A 92 -10.22 -16.68 -27.35
N LYS A 93 -10.57 -16.46 -28.63
CA LYS A 93 -11.94 -16.36 -29.14
C LYS A 93 -12.78 -15.25 -28.47
N LYS A 94 -12.13 -14.17 -28.06
CA LYS A 94 -12.75 -12.98 -27.48
C LYS A 94 -12.76 -11.84 -28.50
N ASP A 95 -13.81 -11.04 -28.49
CA ASP A 95 -13.97 -9.86 -29.34
C ASP A 95 -13.47 -8.62 -28.61
N TYR A 96 -12.48 -7.95 -29.18
CA TYR A 96 -11.84 -6.77 -28.58
C TYR A 96 -12.87 -5.64 -28.28
N ALA A 97 -13.80 -5.37 -29.22
CA ALA A 97 -14.78 -4.30 -29.01
C ALA A 97 -15.74 -4.63 -27.87
N LYS A 98 -16.14 -5.90 -27.77
CA LYS A 98 -17.00 -6.37 -26.65
C LYS A 98 -16.26 -6.33 -25.30
N GLU A 99 -14.97 -6.64 -25.27
CA GLU A 99 -14.17 -6.51 -24.05
C GLU A 99 -14.05 -5.04 -23.61
N LEU A 100 -13.85 -4.09 -24.54
CA LEU A 100 -13.88 -2.67 -24.22
C LEU A 100 -15.25 -2.21 -23.72
N GLU A 101 -16.33 -2.63 -24.39
CA GLU A 101 -17.70 -2.33 -23.96
C GLU A 101 -17.98 -2.88 -22.56
N ALA A 102 -17.58 -4.11 -22.28
CA ALA A 102 -17.70 -4.73 -20.96
C ALA A 102 -16.91 -3.96 -19.88
N MET A 103 -15.78 -3.33 -20.25
CA MET A 103 -15.02 -2.45 -19.38
C MET A 103 -15.54 -1.00 -19.37
N MET A 104 -16.59 -0.68 -20.12
CA MET A 104 -17.10 0.68 -20.33
C MET A 104 -16.03 1.67 -20.85
N LEU A 105 -15.15 1.18 -21.72
CA LEU A 105 -14.12 1.97 -22.38
C LEU A 105 -14.47 2.18 -23.85
N THR A 106 -14.23 3.37 -24.35
CA THR A 106 -14.07 3.60 -25.78
C THR A 106 -12.64 3.26 -26.21
N GLU A 107 -12.41 3.01 -27.49
CA GLU A 107 -11.05 2.76 -28.01
C GLU A 107 -10.12 3.96 -27.76
N ALA A 108 -10.63 5.19 -27.85
CA ALA A 108 -9.86 6.38 -27.56
C ALA A 108 -9.43 6.49 -26.09
N GLU A 109 -10.33 6.17 -25.16
CA GLU A 109 -10.00 6.14 -23.73
C GLU A 109 -8.98 5.05 -23.42
N PHE A 110 -9.17 3.85 -23.96
CA PHE A 110 -8.22 2.76 -23.80
C PHE A 110 -6.83 3.13 -24.33
N ARG A 111 -6.78 3.72 -25.54
CA ARG A 111 -5.52 4.23 -26.11
C ARG A 111 -4.85 5.25 -25.19
N THR A 112 -5.63 6.16 -24.60
CA THR A 112 -5.11 7.16 -23.65
C THR A 112 -4.52 6.49 -22.41
N GLU A 113 -5.18 5.47 -21.86
CA GLU A 113 -4.65 4.71 -20.72
C GLU A 113 -3.35 3.96 -21.08
N VAL A 114 -3.30 3.35 -22.25
CA VAL A 114 -2.07 2.70 -22.79
C VAL A 114 -0.94 3.70 -22.93
N VAL A 115 -1.18 4.86 -23.53
CA VAL A 115 -0.17 5.92 -23.67
C VAL A 115 0.36 6.39 -22.32
N ALA A 116 -0.53 6.59 -21.33
CA ALA A 116 -0.12 7.00 -19.98
C ALA A 116 0.76 5.94 -19.31
N GLN A 117 0.39 4.66 -19.42
CA GLN A 117 1.20 3.56 -18.91
C GLN A 117 2.58 3.50 -19.59
N MET A 118 2.63 3.54 -20.93
CA MET A 118 3.89 3.48 -21.68
C MET A 118 4.80 4.67 -21.38
N LYS A 119 4.24 5.89 -21.20
CA LYS A 119 5.02 7.06 -20.74
C LYS A 119 5.66 6.81 -19.38
N TRP A 120 4.90 6.22 -18.45
CA TRP A 120 5.43 5.89 -17.13
C TRP A 120 6.56 4.86 -17.22
N GLU A 121 6.37 3.80 -17.98
CA GLU A 121 7.39 2.76 -18.19
C GLU A 121 8.67 3.33 -18.79
N GLU A 122 8.55 4.18 -19.83
CA GLU A 122 9.70 4.85 -20.46
C GLU A 122 10.41 5.79 -19.48
N PHE A 123 9.66 6.52 -18.65
CA PHE A 123 10.23 7.37 -17.60
C PHE A 123 10.99 6.55 -16.57
N VAL A 124 10.38 5.47 -16.06
CA VAL A 124 11.03 4.54 -15.12
C VAL A 124 12.30 3.95 -15.72
N LYS A 125 12.28 3.55 -16.99
CA LYS A 125 13.43 3.01 -17.70
C LYS A 125 14.57 4.01 -17.80
N LYS A 126 14.26 5.28 -18.08
CA LYS A 126 15.27 6.36 -18.14
C LYS A 126 15.86 6.69 -16.77
N GLN A 127 15.06 6.70 -15.73
CA GLN A 127 15.52 7.03 -14.38
C GLN A 127 16.21 5.84 -13.69
N GLY A 128 15.72 4.63 -13.94
CA GLY A 128 16.19 3.39 -13.33
C GLY A 128 17.37 2.77 -14.08
N SER A 129 18.50 3.48 -14.14
CA SER A 129 19.74 2.88 -14.66
C SER A 129 20.16 1.67 -13.81
N ASP A 130 20.94 0.75 -14.38
CA ASP A 130 21.45 -0.41 -13.63
C ASP A 130 22.19 -0.02 -12.36
N ALA A 131 22.89 1.12 -12.36
CA ALA A 131 23.54 1.65 -11.18
C ALA A 131 22.53 2.09 -10.11
N ALA A 132 21.45 2.78 -10.50
CA ALA A 132 20.39 3.21 -9.57
C ALA A 132 19.63 2.00 -8.99
N LEU A 133 19.32 1.02 -9.82
CA LEU A 133 18.68 -0.22 -9.39
C LEU A 133 19.58 -1.01 -8.43
N LYS A 134 20.87 -1.13 -8.75
CA LYS A 134 21.82 -1.80 -7.89
C LYS A 134 21.99 -1.07 -6.54
N GLN A 135 22.03 0.25 -6.53
CA GLN A 135 22.05 1.03 -5.29
C GLN A 135 20.81 0.77 -4.43
N LEU A 136 19.63 0.69 -5.03
CA LEU A 136 18.40 0.34 -4.32
C LEU A 136 18.46 -1.07 -3.73
N PHE A 137 18.93 -2.04 -4.50
CA PHE A 137 19.12 -3.43 -4.05
C PHE A 137 20.08 -3.49 -2.86
N ASP A 138 21.27 -2.90 -2.98
CA ASP A 138 22.32 -2.93 -1.95
C ASP A 138 21.87 -2.23 -0.64
N SER A 139 21.01 -1.20 -0.76
CA SER A 139 20.47 -0.46 0.40
C SER A 139 19.24 -1.08 1.05
N SER A 140 18.67 -2.12 0.47
CA SER A 140 17.40 -2.70 0.93
C SER A 140 17.38 -4.24 0.77
N PRO A 141 18.39 -4.96 1.31
CA PRO A 141 18.53 -6.41 1.11
C PRO A 141 17.31 -7.19 1.61
N ASP A 142 16.73 -6.79 2.75
CA ASP A 142 15.57 -7.44 3.37
C ASP A 142 14.30 -7.40 2.50
N VAL A 143 14.28 -6.58 1.44
CA VAL A 143 13.15 -6.53 0.50
C VAL A 143 13.19 -7.70 -0.47
N PHE A 144 14.38 -8.14 -0.83
CA PHE A 144 14.59 -9.05 -1.95
C PHE A 144 15.02 -10.46 -1.54
N ASP A 145 15.46 -10.64 -0.29
CA ASP A 145 15.97 -11.92 0.20
C ASP A 145 14.90 -12.85 0.78
N GLY A 146 13.65 -12.35 0.90
CA GLY A 146 12.55 -13.11 1.50
C GLY A 146 12.54 -13.07 3.03
N THR A 147 13.33 -12.17 3.67
CA THR A 147 13.26 -11.94 5.11
C THR A 147 11.84 -11.52 5.50
N MET A 148 11.35 -12.09 6.59
CA MET A 148 10.05 -11.76 7.17
C MET A 148 10.21 -11.43 8.65
N VAL A 149 9.41 -10.48 9.13
CA VAL A 149 9.29 -10.20 10.56
C VAL A 149 7.88 -10.52 11.04
N ARG A 150 7.77 -11.00 12.27
CA ARG A 150 6.50 -11.08 13.00
C ARG A 150 6.47 -9.94 14.00
N ALA A 151 5.38 -9.19 14.01
CA ALA A 151 5.26 -8.07 14.93
C ALA A 151 3.88 -8.01 15.57
N ARG A 152 3.83 -7.40 16.76
CA ARG A 152 2.61 -6.86 17.36
C ARG A 152 2.57 -5.36 17.15
N HIS A 153 1.38 -4.78 17.13
CA HIS A 153 1.25 -3.34 17.14
C HIS A 153 0.06 -2.84 17.99
N ILE A 154 0.18 -1.60 18.43
CA ILE A 154 -0.90 -0.82 19.01
C ILE A 154 -1.15 0.34 18.08
N LEU A 155 -2.36 0.46 17.54
CA LEU A 155 -2.79 1.55 16.67
C LEU A 155 -3.72 2.48 17.44
N MET A 156 -3.45 3.78 17.37
CA MET A 156 -4.34 4.86 17.82
C MET A 156 -4.65 5.80 16.66
N THR A 157 -5.93 6.19 16.52
CA THR A 157 -6.41 7.04 15.42
C THR A 157 -6.95 8.37 15.94
N PRO A 158 -6.09 9.31 16.34
CA PRO A 158 -6.50 10.57 16.96
C PRO A 158 -7.19 11.57 15.98
N GLY A 159 -7.22 11.26 14.69
CA GLY A 159 -7.72 12.17 13.64
C GLY A 159 -6.78 13.35 13.40
N THR A 160 -7.34 14.51 13.00
CA THR A 160 -6.59 15.73 12.65
C THR A 160 -6.40 16.71 13.81
N ASP A 161 -6.93 16.40 14.99
CA ASP A 161 -6.83 17.24 16.19
C ASP A 161 -5.41 17.11 16.79
N GLU A 162 -4.65 18.19 16.80
CA GLU A 162 -3.26 18.22 17.27
C GLU A 162 -3.11 17.82 18.74
N ALA A 163 -4.06 18.20 19.61
CA ALA A 163 -4.02 17.84 21.02
C ALA A 163 -4.20 16.32 21.18
N LYS A 164 -5.17 15.73 20.48
CA LYS A 164 -5.38 14.27 20.48
C LYS A 164 -4.22 13.51 19.87
N GLN A 165 -3.57 14.07 18.84
CA GLN A 165 -2.37 13.48 18.25
C GLN A 165 -1.21 13.43 19.25
N LYS A 166 -1.03 14.52 19.99
CA LYS A 166 -0.01 14.59 21.06
C LYS A 166 -0.31 13.61 22.20
N ASP A 167 -1.55 13.54 22.63
CA ASP A 167 -1.99 12.60 23.67
C ASP A 167 -1.80 11.13 23.24
N ALA A 168 -2.17 10.79 22.03
CA ALA A 168 -1.96 9.46 21.49
C ALA A 168 -0.47 9.08 21.44
N ALA A 169 0.37 9.99 20.97
CA ALA A 169 1.81 9.76 20.94
C ALA A 169 2.40 9.62 22.35
N GLN A 170 1.97 10.44 23.30
CA GLN A 170 2.39 10.37 24.69
C GLN A 170 1.93 9.07 25.36
N THR A 171 0.69 8.64 25.12
CA THR A 171 0.15 7.36 25.61
C THR A 171 0.98 6.18 25.11
N LEU A 172 1.30 6.13 23.81
CA LEU A 172 2.11 5.06 23.24
C LEU A 172 3.53 5.03 23.81
N ARG A 173 4.16 6.20 24.03
CA ARG A 173 5.47 6.28 24.70
C ARG A 173 5.40 5.83 26.14
N GLY A 174 4.32 6.19 26.87
CA GLY A 174 4.07 5.73 28.22
C GLY A 174 3.93 4.21 28.30
N ILE A 175 3.20 3.59 27.38
CA ILE A 175 3.08 2.13 27.27
C ILE A 175 4.47 1.50 27.04
N LYS A 176 5.25 2.03 26.08
CA LYS A 176 6.62 1.55 25.83
C LYS A 176 7.46 1.56 27.10
N GLN A 177 7.50 2.69 27.79
CA GLN A 177 8.26 2.84 29.03
C GLN A 177 7.82 1.87 30.13
N GLN A 178 6.51 1.65 30.29
CA GLN A 178 5.98 0.69 31.27
C GLN A 178 6.38 -0.75 30.91
N VAL A 179 6.26 -1.15 29.64
CA VAL A 179 6.69 -2.48 29.19
C VAL A 179 8.18 -2.68 29.43
N GLU A 180 9.03 -1.71 29.09
CA GLU A 180 10.48 -1.77 29.30
C GLU A 180 10.85 -1.86 30.79
N THR A 181 10.17 -1.07 31.63
CA THR A 181 10.37 -1.07 33.08
C THR A 181 10.02 -2.40 33.72
N GLU A 182 8.84 -2.93 33.40
CA GLU A 182 8.39 -4.21 33.98
C GLU A 182 9.20 -5.41 33.44
N ALA A 183 9.63 -5.36 32.20
CA ALA A 183 10.55 -6.37 31.64
C ALA A 183 11.91 -6.34 32.35
N ALA A 184 12.44 -5.14 32.67
CA ALA A 184 13.66 -5.00 33.48
C ALA A 184 13.50 -5.56 34.90
N LYS A 185 12.34 -5.31 35.54
CA LYS A 185 12.03 -5.88 36.89
C LYS A 185 11.97 -7.41 36.82
N ALA A 186 11.37 -7.99 35.77
CA ALA A 186 11.33 -9.43 35.61
C ALA A 186 12.74 -10.05 35.51
N VAL A 187 13.67 -9.38 34.85
CA VAL A 187 15.08 -9.79 34.79
C VAL A 187 15.75 -9.65 36.16
N ALA A 188 15.49 -8.56 36.89
CA ALA A 188 16.10 -8.31 38.19
C ALA A 188 15.59 -9.29 39.26
N ALA A 189 14.41 -9.88 39.10
CA ALA A 189 13.83 -10.89 39.96
C ALA A 189 14.43 -12.29 39.79
N LEU A 190 15.24 -12.52 38.77
CA LEU A 190 15.90 -13.81 38.51
C LEU A 190 17.01 -14.05 39.57
N PRO A 191 17.32 -15.33 39.87
CA PRO A 191 18.44 -15.67 40.76
C PRO A 191 19.76 -15.07 40.21
N PRO A 192 20.70 -14.69 41.09
CA PRO A 192 22.01 -14.16 40.67
C PRO A 192 22.80 -15.10 39.77
N THR A 193 22.50 -16.40 39.83
CA THR A 193 23.10 -17.47 39.02
C THR A 193 22.47 -17.58 37.62
N ALA A 194 21.43 -16.83 37.31
CA ALA A 194 20.78 -16.86 36.02
C ALA A 194 21.76 -16.41 34.92
N ASP A 195 21.88 -17.22 33.89
CA ASP A 195 22.73 -16.94 32.75
C ASP A 195 22.13 -15.85 31.82
N ALA A 196 22.89 -15.47 30.80
CA ALA A 196 22.45 -14.44 29.85
C ALA A 196 21.19 -14.85 29.08
N LEU A 197 21.07 -16.13 28.71
CA LEU A 197 19.92 -16.65 27.97
C LEU A 197 18.64 -16.60 28.80
N ALA A 198 18.71 -17.01 30.08
CA ALA A 198 17.57 -16.92 31.00
C ALA A 198 17.08 -15.50 31.19
N LYS A 199 18.04 -14.54 31.29
CA LYS A 199 17.72 -13.09 31.40
C LYS A 199 17.05 -12.55 30.15
N GLU A 200 17.58 -12.90 28.99
CA GLU A 200 17.00 -12.49 27.68
C GLU A 200 15.59 -13.08 27.52
N GLN A 201 15.39 -14.34 27.86
CA GLN A 201 14.09 -15.01 27.77
C GLN A 201 13.06 -14.43 28.73
N ALA A 202 13.46 -14.12 29.95
CA ALA A 202 12.57 -13.47 30.93
C ALA A 202 12.14 -12.07 30.44
N LYS A 203 13.08 -11.29 29.90
CA LYS A 203 12.80 -10.00 29.28
C LYS A 203 11.84 -10.13 28.11
N ALA A 204 12.12 -11.03 27.17
CA ALA A 204 11.31 -11.27 25.97
C ALA A 204 9.88 -11.68 26.33
N ASN A 205 9.73 -12.69 27.20
CA ASN A 205 8.42 -13.17 27.63
C ASN A 205 7.58 -12.06 28.30
N LYS A 206 8.21 -11.28 29.20
CA LYS A 206 7.49 -10.19 29.87
C LYS A 206 7.13 -9.06 28.92
N THR A 207 8.01 -8.73 27.98
CA THR A 207 7.75 -7.75 26.93
C THR A 207 6.53 -8.16 26.07
N ASP A 208 6.52 -9.41 25.57
CA ASP A 208 5.43 -9.91 24.73
C ASP A 208 4.08 -9.97 25.48
N GLU A 209 4.10 -10.48 26.70
CA GLU A 209 2.92 -10.56 27.58
C GLU A 209 2.27 -9.18 27.79
N LEU A 210 3.06 -8.21 28.23
CA LEU A 210 2.58 -6.87 28.53
C LEU A 210 2.13 -6.11 27.30
N PHE A 211 2.93 -6.20 26.22
CA PHE A 211 2.57 -5.55 24.97
C PHE A 211 1.23 -6.09 24.42
N ALA A 212 1.04 -7.41 24.46
CA ALA A 212 -0.21 -8.02 24.05
C ALA A 212 -1.41 -7.57 24.92
N ALA A 213 -1.22 -7.41 26.22
CA ALA A 213 -2.24 -6.88 27.12
C ALA A 213 -2.60 -5.42 26.79
N TYR A 214 -1.59 -4.57 26.58
CA TYR A 214 -1.81 -3.18 26.17
C TYR A 214 -2.45 -3.07 24.77
N ALA A 215 -2.08 -3.94 23.83
CA ALA A 215 -2.72 -3.97 22.52
C ALA A 215 -4.21 -4.30 22.61
N LYS A 216 -4.60 -5.25 23.47
CA LYS A 216 -6.02 -5.56 23.72
C LYS A 216 -6.79 -4.38 24.30
N GLN A 217 -6.15 -3.59 25.14
CA GLN A 217 -6.77 -2.48 25.85
C GLN A 217 -6.86 -1.21 24.98
N TYR A 218 -5.78 -0.84 24.33
CA TYR A 218 -5.62 0.50 23.72
C TYR A 218 -5.70 0.50 22.18
N SER A 219 -5.43 -0.62 21.50
CA SER A 219 -5.44 -0.63 20.05
C SER A 219 -6.85 -0.55 19.48
N VAL A 220 -7.00 0.25 18.43
CA VAL A 220 -8.23 0.29 17.61
C VAL A 220 -8.19 -0.67 16.42
N CYS A 221 -7.03 -1.30 16.13
CA CYS A 221 -6.90 -2.28 15.06
C CYS A 221 -7.66 -3.57 15.40
N PRO A 222 -8.28 -4.26 14.41
CA PRO A 222 -8.91 -5.56 14.62
C PRO A 222 -7.98 -6.64 15.21
N SER A 223 -6.66 -6.55 14.96
CA SER A 223 -5.66 -7.45 15.53
C SER A 223 -5.57 -7.38 17.07
N LYS A 224 -6.20 -6.37 17.71
CA LYS A 224 -6.21 -6.25 19.18
C LYS A 224 -6.71 -7.50 19.90
N LYS A 225 -7.67 -8.23 19.31
CA LYS A 225 -8.20 -9.49 19.86
C LYS A 225 -7.10 -10.54 20.06
N ASP A 226 -6.08 -10.51 19.18
CA ASP A 226 -4.92 -11.41 19.18
C ASP A 226 -3.69 -10.74 19.83
N GLY A 227 -3.91 -9.68 20.66
CA GLY A 227 -2.84 -8.93 21.31
C GLY A 227 -1.99 -8.12 20.32
N GLY A 228 -2.60 -7.64 19.23
CA GLY A 228 -1.95 -6.85 18.22
C GLY A 228 -1.10 -7.63 17.22
N ASP A 229 -1.12 -8.96 17.24
CA ASP A 229 -0.30 -9.82 16.39
C ASP A 229 -0.71 -9.68 14.91
N LEU A 230 0.26 -9.41 14.05
CA LEU A 230 0.11 -9.25 12.60
C LEU A 230 0.64 -10.45 11.81
N ASN A 231 1.09 -11.51 12.52
CA ASN A 231 1.83 -12.62 11.92
C ASN A 231 3.10 -12.18 11.20
N PHE A 232 3.69 -13.09 10.40
CA PHE A 232 4.85 -12.79 9.57
C PHE A 232 4.45 -12.01 8.33
N PHE A 233 5.18 -10.95 8.04
CA PHE A 233 5.02 -10.16 6.82
C PHE A 233 6.37 -9.80 6.21
N PRO A 234 6.43 -9.66 4.86
CA PRO A 234 7.63 -9.26 4.14
C PRO A 234 7.91 -7.76 4.29
N ARG A 235 9.11 -7.35 3.90
CA ARG A 235 9.55 -5.93 3.96
C ARG A 235 8.72 -5.01 3.07
N ALA A 236 8.21 -5.48 1.96
CA ALA A 236 7.43 -4.70 1.01
C ALA A 236 6.11 -5.38 0.65
N GLY A 237 5.09 -4.59 0.29
CA GLY A 237 3.83 -5.05 -0.28
C GLY A 237 2.74 -5.47 0.72
N ALA A 238 3.07 -5.69 2.00
CA ALA A 238 2.08 -6.11 3.00
C ALA A 238 1.68 -4.99 3.98
N MET A 239 2.63 -4.13 4.33
CA MET A 239 2.43 -2.99 5.24
C MET A 239 2.85 -1.70 4.55
N VAL A 240 2.29 -0.57 4.99
CA VAL A 240 2.71 0.75 4.50
C VAL A 240 4.19 1.00 4.84
N GLU A 241 4.88 1.72 3.97
CA GLU A 241 6.35 1.87 4.02
C GLU A 241 6.88 2.38 5.37
N PRO A 242 6.28 3.40 6.03
CA PRO A 242 6.78 3.85 7.33
C PRO A 242 6.72 2.76 8.40
N PHE A 243 5.65 1.94 8.39
CA PHE A 243 5.48 0.83 9.33
C PHE A 243 6.50 -0.29 9.06
N ALA A 244 6.57 -0.77 7.81
CA ALA A 244 7.47 -1.85 7.43
C ALA A 244 8.95 -1.46 7.68
N LYS A 245 9.35 -0.25 7.29
CA LYS A 245 10.69 0.28 7.53
C LYS A 245 11.05 0.28 9.01
N ALA A 246 10.15 0.75 9.87
CA ALA A 246 10.37 0.79 11.31
C ALA A 246 10.47 -0.62 11.93
N ALA A 247 9.58 -1.54 11.53
CA ALA A 247 9.60 -2.92 12.03
C ALA A 247 10.88 -3.65 11.60
N PHE A 248 11.32 -3.50 10.35
CA PHE A 248 12.50 -4.19 9.83
C PHE A 248 13.83 -3.64 10.40
N ALA A 249 13.84 -2.44 10.96
CA ALA A 249 15.00 -1.89 11.65
C ALA A 249 15.23 -2.48 13.05
N LEU A 250 14.27 -3.21 13.61
CA LEU A 250 14.31 -3.76 14.96
C LEU A 250 14.82 -5.19 15.00
N LYS A 251 15.44 -5.55 16.12
CA LYS A 251 15.69 -6.94 16.52
C LYS A 251 14.43 -7.51 17.21
N PRO A 252 14.32 -8.85 17.31
CA PRO A 252 13.26 -9.45 18.12
C PRO A 252 13.23 -8.90 19.55
N PHE A 253 12.01 -8.63 20.03
CA PHE A 253 11.67 -8.04 21.33
C PHE A 253 12.15 -6.59 21.53
N GLU A 254 12.47 -5.87 20.44
CA GLU A 254 12.61 -4.43 20.46
C GLU A 254 11.32 -3.73 20.02
N MET A 255 11.08 -2.54 20.57
CA MET A 255 9.94 -1.69 20.25
C MET A 255 10.40 -0.42 19.52
N THR A 256 9.60 0.07 18.59
CA THR A 256 9.80 1.38 17.95
C THR A 256 9.62 2.53 18.95
N ASP A 257 9.93 3.77 18.55
CA ASP A 257 9.18 4.93 19.02
C ASP A 257 7.84 4.99 18.25
N VAL A 258 7.06 6.05 18.46
CA VAL A 258 5.78 6.24 17.76
C VAL A 258 6.02 6.42 16.26
N VAL A 259 5.39 5.55 15.47
CA VAL A 259 5.44 5.59 14.01
C VAL A 259 4.13 6.16 13.49
N ALA A 260 4.21 7.29 12.79
CA ALA A 260 3.06 7.88 12.12
C ALA A 260 2.84 7.27 10.73
N THR A 261 1.60 6.93 10.41
CA THR A 261 1.16 6.49 9.09
C THR A 261 -0.16 7.18 8.73
N GLU A 262 -0.66 6.96 7.52
CA GLU A 262 -2.00 7.40 7.11
C GLU A 262 -3.14 6.80 7.96
N PHE A 263 -2.90 5.66 8.64
CA PHE A 263 -3.87 5.02 9.52
C PHE A 263 -3.85 5.57 10.96
N GLY A 264 -2.83 6.33 11.33
CA GLY A 264 -2.67 6.89 12.67
C GLY A 264 -1.28 6.65 13.24
N TYR A 265 -1.21 6.57 14.58
CA TYR A 265 0.03 6.35 15.33
C TYR A 265 0.16 4.91 15.80
N HIS A 266 1.34 4.34 15.59
CA HIS A 266 1.66 2.96 15.93
C HIS A 266 2.80 2.89 16.95
N LEU A 267 2.68 1.98 17.90
CA LEU A 267 3.80 1.40 18.61
C LEU A 267 3.96 -0.04 18.09
N ILE A 268 5.16 -0.44 17.72
CA ILE A 268 5.43 -1.72 17.08
C ILE A 268 6.44 -2.49 17.93
N LEU A 269 6.16 -3.76 18.21
CA LEU A 269 7.05 -4.74 18.83
C LEU A 269 7.34 -5.84 17.81
N VAL A 270 8.59 -6.04 17.43
CA VAL A 270 9.00 -7.23 16.66
C VAL A 270 9.14 -8.41 17.60
N THR A 271 8.46 -9.51 17.33
CA THR A 271 8.50 -10.73 18.16
C THR A 271 9.35 -11.84 17.56
N ALA A 272 9.53 -11.85 16.24
CA ALA A 272 10.37 -12.82 15.56
C ALA A 272 10.87 -12.27 14.21
N ARG A 273 12.02 -12.77 13.78
CA ARG A 273 12.55 -12.54 12.42
C ARG A 273 12.89 -13.89 11.80
N LYS A 274 12.39 -14.13 10.60
CA LYS A 274 12.76 -15.24 9.75
C LYS A 274 13.68 -14.71 8.66
N GLN A 275 14.96 -15.04 8.76
CA GLN A 275 15.94 -14.59 7.79
C GLN A 275 15.68 -15.27 6.45
N GLY A 276 15.70 -14.49 5.39
CA GLY A 276 15.62 -14.97 4.01
C GLY A 276 16.96 -15.47 3.48
N ALA A 277 16.97 -15.87 2.23
CA ALA A 277 18.16 -16.32 1.52
C ALA A 277 18.78 -15.15 0.74
N GLN A 278 20.08 -14.97 0.85
CA GLN A 278 20.78 -13.97 0.07
C GLN A 278 20.54 -14.18 -1.43
N LYS A 279 20.09 -13.11 -2.11
CA LYS A 279 19.84 -13.11 -3.55
C LYS A 279 20.92 -12.30 -4.27
N LYS A 280 21.18 -12.66 -5.53
CA LYS A 280 22.00 -11.84 -6.41
C LYS A 280 21.12 -10.81 -7.10
N PHE A 281 21.69 -9.63 -7.40
CA PHE A 281 20.96 -8.56 -8.09
C PHE A 281 20.28 -9.02 -9.38
N ASP A 282 20.99 -9.81 -10.21
CA ASP A 282 20.46 -10.28 -11.50
C ASP A 282 19.26 -11.24 -11.35
N GLU A 283 19.16 -11.96 -10.23
CA GLU A 283 18.04 -12.88 -9.95
C GLU A 283 16.74 -12.13 -9.61
N VAL A 284 16.84 -10.90 -9.10
CA VAL A 284 15.71 -10.09 -8.61
C VAL A 284 15.62 -8.72 -9.28
N LYS A 285 16.32 -8.53 -10.39
CA LYS A 285 16.44 -7.23 -11.08
C LYS A 285 15.07 -6.64 -11.45
N GLU A 286 14.12 -7.48 -11.85
CA GLU A 286 12.76 -7.01 -12.17
C GLU A 286 11.97 -6.61 -10.91
N ASP A 287 12.14 -7.32 -9.81
CA ASP A 287 11.53 -6.94 -8.52
C ASP A 287 12.12 -5.61 -8.01
N VAL A 288 13.44 -5.41 -8.20
CA VAL A 288 14.12 -4.15 -7.88
C VAL A 288 13.57 -3.01 -8.74
N ARG A 289 13.35 -3.25 -10.04
CA ARG A 289 12.77 -2.27 -10.96
C ARG A 289 11.34 -1.92 -10.58
N MET A 290 10.54 -2.91 -10.18
CA MET A 290 9.18 -2.70 -9.70
C MET A 290 9.17 -1.82 -8.43
N LEU A 291 10.00 -2.13 -7.44
CA LEU A 291 10.12 -1.32 -6.22
C LEU A 291 10.62 0.09 -6.54
N TYR A 292 11.59 0.22 -7.46
CA TYR A 292 12.08 1.51 -7.91
C TYR A 292 10.97 2.34 -8.55
N SER A 293 10.16 1.73 -9.41
CA SER A 293 9.00 2.36 -10.03
C SER A 293 7.99 2.85 -8.99
N MET A 294 7.68 2.02 -7.98
CA MET A 294 6.78 2.40 -6.89
C MET A 294 7.30 3.60 -6.09
N ARG A 295 8.57 3.57 -5.67
CA ARG A 295 9.19 4.69 -4.93
C ARG A 295 9.27 5.97 -5.76
N LEU A 296 9.59 5.84 -7.05
CA LEU A 296 9.61 6.98 -7.97
C LEU A 296 8.22 7.60 -8.11
N ARG A 297 7.17 6.75 -8.20
CA ARG A 297 5.78 7.19 -8.24
C ARG A 297 5.39 7.95 -6.97
N GLU A 298 5.69 7.41 -5.81
CA GLU A 298 5.47 8.08 -4.52
C GLU A 298 6.17 9.45 -4.43
N ALA A 299 7.44 9.52 -4.88
CA ALA A 299 8.20 10.76 -4.90
C ALA A 299 7.58 11.82 -5.83
N VAL A 300 7.14 11.42 -7.02
CA VAL A 300 6.45 12.32 -7.97
C VAL A 300 5.13 12.83 -7.37
N ILE A 301 4.34 11.95 -6.77
CA ILE A 301 3.07 12.32 -6.12
C ILE A 301 3.32 13.28 -4.95
N ALA A 302 4.29 12.99 -4.09
CA ALA A 302 4.66 13.84 -2.96
C ALA A 302 5.11 15.25 -3.41
N GLN A 303 5.75 15.36 -4.57
CA GLN A 303 6.15 16.63 -5.17
C GLN A 303 4.98 17.41 -5.78
N MET A 304 4.05 16.70 -6.44
CA MET A 304 2.97 17.31 -7.22
C MET A 304 1.74 17.67 -6.38
N LYS A 305 1.32 16.77 -5.49
CA LYS A 305 0.07 16.86 -4.74
C LYS A 305 -0.09 18.14 -3.92
N PRO A 306 0.94 18.65 -3.20
CA PRO A 306 0.82 19.89 -2.43
C PRO A 306 0.59 21.15 -3.27
N LYS A 307 0.92 21.12 -4.56
CA LYS A 307 0.82 22.26 -5.48
C LYS A 307 -0.41 22.17 -6.39
N ALA A 308 -1.14 21.06 -6.31
CA ALA A 308 -2.24 20.80 -7.21
C ALA A 308 -3.54 21.47 -6.77
N GLN A 309 -4.28 21.99 -7.74
CA GLN A 309 -5.67 22.41 -7.55
C GLN A 309 -6.58 21.22 -7.81
N ILE A 310 -7.15 20.68 -6.73
CA ILE A 310 -8.00 19.49 -6.79
C ILE A 310 -9.41 19.89 -6.35
N THR A 311 -10.39 19.62 -7.21
CA THR A 311 -11.82 19.82 -6.92
C THR A 311 -12.53 18.48 -7.12
N ILE A 312 -13.15 17.95 -6.07
CA ILE A 312 -13.94 16.72 -6.11
C ILE A 312 -15.41 17.10 -6.21
N THR A 313 -16.12 16.53 -7.18
CA THR A 313 -17.56 16.74 -7.34
C THR A 313 -18.30 15.94 -6.28
N PRO A 314 -19.15 16.58 -5.46
CA PRO A 314 -19.97 15.85 -4.49
C PRO A 314 -20.90 14.86 -5.20
N VAL A 315 -21.03 13.66 -4.64
CA VAL A 315 -22.06 12.71 -5.10
C VAL A 315 -23.41 13.22 -4.65
N ALA A 316 -24.34 13.39 -5.57
CA ALA A 316 -25.71 13.73 -5.20
C ALA A 316 -26.26 12.67 -4.23
N PRO A 317 -26.89 13.06 -3.12
CA PRO A 317 -27.55 12.11 -2.24
C PRO A 317 -28.61 11.31 -3.03
N LYS A 318 -28.61 9.99 -2.85
CA LYS A 318 -29.62 9.08 -3.45
C LYS A 318 -30.99 9.31 -2.87
#